data_d4c7446d4d138d726a6de64c1c59d0d9
#
_entry.id   d4c7446d4d138d726a6de64c1c59d0d9
#
_cell.length_a   1.000
_cell.length_b   1.000
_cell.length_c   1.000
_cell.angle_alpha   90.00
_cell.angle_beta   90.00
_cell.angle_gamma   90.00
#
_symmetry.space_group_name_H-M   'P 1'
#
loop_
_entity.id
_entity.type
_entity.pdbx_description
1 polymer ?
#
loop_
_entity_poly.entity_id
_entity_poly.type
_entity_poly.pdbx_seq_one_letter_code
_entity_poly.pdbx_strand_id
1 'polypeptide(L)'
;KVLSSYKLIVNPGVKSTSGTLLSNGKVCMIKTGMDDTDKFERIPDEDLLTLVQKQTFKYFWDFGHEYSGMARERTTSGDVVTTGGTGFGVMAMLVAAERGFITRQQAVERVQKIVTFLDKECTAYHGAYAHWINGATGATKPFSEKDNGADLVETSLLFQGLLAARAYFKENTEVESRLRADITRLWEAIDWTWFRKNGEDVLYWHWSPDYGFEKNLAIRGWNECLITYILAASSPTHAIDKVVYEA
;
A
#
# COMPACT_ATOMS: atom_id res chain seq x y z
N LYS A 1 32.72 -13.24 -8.72
CA LYS A 1 31.33 -13.32 -8.25
C LYS A 1 31.23 -14.31 -7.11
N VAL A 2 30.42 -14.03 -6.09
CA VAL A 2 30.08 -14.98 -5.02
C VAL A 2 29.21 -16.11 -5.57
N LEU A 3 29.23 -17.28 -4.91
CA LEU A 3 28.45 -18.46 -5.25
C LEU A 3 28.52 -18.85 -6.74
N SER A 4 29.70 -18.68 -7.34
CA SER A 4 29.91 -18.93 -8.76
C SER A 4 30.86 -20.12 -8.97
N SER A 5 30.67 -20.85 -10.07
CA SER A 5 31.58 -21.90 -10.48
C SER A 5 32.36 -21.44 -11.73
N TYR A 6 33.65 -21.61 -11.68
CA TYR A 6 34.57 -21.30 -12.78
C TYR A 6 35.29 -22.54 -13.21
N LYS A 7 35.51 -22.67 -14.51
CA LYS A 7 36.31 -23.74 -15.11
C LYS A 7 37.56 -23.12 -15.73
N LEU A 8 38.69 -23.39 -15.09
CA LEU A 8 40.00 -23.02 -15.67
C LEU A 8 40.51 -24.19 -16.53
N ILE A 9 40.77 -23.93 -17.78
CA ILE A 9 41.30 -24.90 -18.73
C ILE A 9 42.68 -24.47 -19.16
N VAL A 10 43.67 -25.30 -18.91
CA VAL A 10 45.02 -25.15 -19.48
C VAL A 10 45.11 -26.14 -20.62
N ASN A 11 45.23 -25.63 -21.82
CA ASN A 11 45.34 -26.47 -23.06
C ASN A 11 46.67 -27.20 -23.14
N PRO A 12 46.74 -28.36 -23.85
CA PRO A 12 47.98 -29.01 -24.17
C PRO A 12 48.94 -28.05 -24.95
N GLY A 13 50.22 -28.29 -24.87
CA GLY A 13 51.22 -27.53 -25.63
C GLY A 13 51.81 -26.32 -24.86
N VAL A 14 51.35 -26.03 -23.65
CA VAL A 14 52.01 -25.05 -22.74
C VAL A 14 53.38 -25.60 -22.36
N LYS A 15 54.44 -24.75 -22.51
CA LYS A 15 55.79 -25.10 -22.12
C LYS A 15 56.17 -24.51 -20.77
N SER A 16 56.91 -25.27 -20.00
CA SER A 16 57.58 -24.77 -18.77
C SER A 16 58.75 -23.84 -19.18
N THR A 17 59.29 -23.12 -18.21
CA THR A 17 60.52 -22.28 -18.44
C THR A 17 61.73 -23.14 -18.80
N SER A 18 61.71 -24.44 -18.49
CA SER A 18 62.76 -25.42 -18.89
C SER A 18 62.44 -26.08 -20.25
N GLY A 19 61.37 -25.69 -20.96
CA GLY A 19 61.03 -26.20 -22.27
C GLY A 19 60.19 -27.49 -22.29
N THR A 20 59.84 -28.04 -21.13
CA THR A 20 58.99 -29.25 -21.02
C THR A 20 57.56 -28.95 -21.46
N LEU A 21 57.01 -29.72 -22.36
CA LEU A 21 55.63 -29.62 -22.87
C LEU A 21 54.63 -30.24 -21.89
N LEU A 22 53.52 -29.54 -21.66
CA LEU A 22 52.32 -30.12 -21.01
C LEU A 22 51.63 -30.99 -22.10
N SER A 23 51.79 -32.31 -22.01
CA SER A 23 51.26 -33.27 -23.01
C SER A 23 49.70 -33.38 -22.95
N ASN A 24 49.15 -33.27 -21.76
CA ASN A 24 47.68 -33.34 -21.55
C ASN A 24 47.21 -32.05 -20.89
N GLY A 25 46.12 -31.51 -21.37
CA GLY A 25 45.48 -30.34 -20.73
C GLY A 25 45.03 -30.63 -19.31
N LYS A 26 44.97 -29.56 -18.51
CA LYS A 26 44.44 -29.64 -17.11
C LYS A 26 43.16 -28.83 -17.02
N VAL A 27 42.23 -29.38 -16.29
CA VAL A 27 40.95 -28.71 -15.96
C VAL A 27 40.90 -28.56 -14.44
N CYS A 28 40.71 -27.33 -13.98
CA CYS A 28 40.46 -27.03 -12.58
C CYS A 28 39.09 -26.39 -12.43
N MET A 29 38.28 -26.90 -11.54
CA MET A 29 37.00 -26.31 -11.14
C MET A 29 37.20 -25.50 -9.88
N ILE A 30 36.87 -24.21 -9.95
CA ILE A 30 36.95 -23.28 -8.83
C ILE A 30 35.51 -22.91 -8.47
N LYS A 31 35.15 -23.10 -7.20
CA LYS A 31 33.87 -22.62 -6.65
C LYS A 31 34.17 -21.51 -5.67
N THR A 32 33.50 -20.39 -5.82
CA THR A 32 33.54 -19.30 -4.85
C THR A 32 32.44 -19.48 -3.81
N GLY A 33 32.77 -19.23 -2.56
CA GLY A 33 31.83 -19.27 -1.45
C GLY A 33 30.91 -18.04 -1.40
N MET A 34 30.09 -18.00 -0.37
CA MET A 34 29.35 -16.80 0.00
C MET A 34 30.32 -15.76 0.56
N ASP A 35 30.12 -14.51 0.21
CA ASP A 35 30.77 -13.40 0.89
C ASP A 35 29.94 -13.12 2.14
N ASP A 36 30.48 -13.46 3.28
CA ASP A 36 29.90 -13.31 4.62
C ASP A 36 30.35 -12.03 5.33
N THR A 37 31.12 -11.20 4.64
CA THR A 37 31.49 -9.89 5.17
C THR A 37 30.26 -8.96 5.23
N ASP A 38 30.11 -8.24 6.32
CA ASP A 38 29.07 -7.23 6.48
C ASP A 38 29.25 -6.14 5.41
N LYS A 39 28.25 -5.93 4.57
CA LYS A 39 28.25 -4.87 3.53
C LYS A 39 27.98 -3.50 4.12
N PHE A 40 27.39 -3.46 5.30
CA PHE A 40 27.01 -2.26 6.01
C PHE A 40 27.52 -2.34 7.44
N GLU A 41 27.78 -1.18 8.02
CA GLU A 41 28.11 -1.07 9.43
C GLU A 41 26.95 -1.62 10.28
N ARG A 42 27.27 -2.40 11.30
CA ARG A 42 26.30 -2.85 12.30
C ARG A 42 25.98 -1.68 13.23
N ILE A 43 24.72 -1.31 13.25
CA ILE A 43 24.19 -0.29 14.14
C ILE A 43 23.28 -0.93 15.19
N PRO A 44 23.02 -0.26 16.34
CA PRO A 44 22.08 -0.76 17.33
C PRO A 44 20.68 -0.97 16.73
N ASP A 45 19.92 -1.93 17.27
CA ASP A 45 18.60 -2.32 16.74
C ASP A 45 17.63 -1.13 16.68
N GLU A 46 17.64 -0.25 17.68
CA GLU A 46 16.78 0.95 17.70
C GLU A 46 17.14 1.93 16.58
N ASP A 47 18.41 2.09 16.27
CA ASP A 47 18.87 2.93 15.15
C ASP A 47 18.49 2.30 13.82
N LEU A 48 18.62 0.96 13.71
CA LEU A 48 18.21 0.21 12.52
C LEU A 48 16.69 0.34 12.28
N LEU A 49 15.87 0.15 13.31
CA LEU A 49 14.42 0.32 13.23
C LEU A 49 14.05 1.75 12.82
N THR A 50 14.72 2.73 13.40
CA THR A 50 14.51 4.15 13.04
C THR A 50 14.90 4.41 11.57
N LEU A 51 16.02 3.85 11.12
CA LEU A 51 16.46 3.97 9.73
C LEU A 51 15.45 3.34 8.76
N VAL A 52 14.98 2.11 9.05
CA VAL A 52 13.98 1.41 8.24
C VAL A 52 12.70 2.22 8.15
N GLN A 53 12.18 2.73 9.28
CA GLN A 53 10.97 3.55 9.29
C GLN A 53 11.12 4.82 8.46
N LYS A 54 12.23 5.55 8.60
CA LYS A 54 12.50 6.75 7.81
C LYS A 54 12.58 6.46 6.31
N GLN A 55 13.25 5.37 5.93
CA GLN A 55 13.37 5.01 4.50
C GLN A 55 12.03 4.54 3.91
N THR A 56 11.26 3.76 4.65
CA THR A 56 9.92 3.32 4.25
C THR A 56 8.96 4.51 4.13
N PHE A 57 9.00 5.44 5.07
CA PHE A 57 8.17 6.64 5.06
C PHE A 57 8.35 7.50 3.81
N LYS A 58 9.57 7.56 3.24
CA LYS A 58 9.84 8.31 2.00
C LYS A 58 8.94 7.89 0.85
N TYR A 59 8.55 6.62 0.77
CA TYR A 59 7.63 6.17 -0.25
C TYR A 59 6.31 6.95 -0.23
N PHE A 60 5.74 7.13 0.94
CA PHE A 60 4.47 7.83 1.11
C PHE A 60 4.62 9.36 1.10
N TRP A 61 5.76 9.87 1.55
CA TRP A 61 5.99 11.30 1.70
C TRP A 61 6.62 11.95 0.48
N ASP A 62 7.76 11.44 0.04
CA ASP A 62 8.54 12.01 -1.07
C ASP A 62 7.96 11.59 -2.43
N PHE A 63 7.48 10.35 -2.56
CA PHE A 63 6.86 9.82 -3.78
C PHE A 63 5.33 9.91 -3.78
N GLY A 64 4.71 10.43 -2.74
CA GLY A 64 3.28 10.76 -2.74
C GLY A 64 2.92 11.63 -3.94
N HIS A 65 1.73 11.44 -4.49
CA HIS A 65 1.30 12.20 -5.65
C HIS A 65 1.18 13.69 -5.30
N GLU A 66 1.85 14.54 -6.08
CA GLU A 66 2.00 15.96 -5.77
C GLU A 66 0.66 16.69 -5.66
N TYR A 67 -0.29 16.45 -6.56
CA TYR A 67 -1.59 17.12 -6.56
C TYR A 67 -2.53 16.57 -5.50
N SER A 68 -2.77 15.25 -5.46
CA SER A 68 -3.72 14.62 -4.53
C SER A 68 -3.18 14.39 -3.12
N GLY A 69 -1.88 14.25 -2.97
CA GLY A 69 -1.24 13.80 -1.72
C GLY A 69 -1.34 12.30 -1.47
N MET A 70 -2.08 11.55 -2.29
CA MET A 70 -2.29 10.11 -2.16
C MET A 70 -1.03 9.30 -2.48
N ALA A 71 -0.98 8.06 -2.01
CA ALA A 71 0.11 7.14 -2.32
C ALA A 71 0.04 6.70 -3.79
N ARG A 72 1.14 6.80 -4.53
CA ARG A 72 1.25 6.20 -5.87
C ARG A 72 1.17 4.69 -5.77
N GLU A 73 0.71 4.04 -6.81
CA GLU A 73 0.64 2.57 -6.87
C GLU A 73 2.06 1.96 -6.79
N ARG A 74 3.01 2.56 -7.49
CA ARG A 74 4.46 2.28 -7.40
C ARG A 74 5.27 3.49 -7.86
N THR A 75 6.58 3.47 -7.70
CA THR A 75 7.46 4.59 -8.06
C THR A 75 7.42 4.98 -9.53
N THR A 76 6.97 4.09 -10.41
CA THR A 76 6.90 4.30 -11.88
C THR A 76 5.46 4.42 -12.40
N SER A 77 4.45 4.48 -11.54
CA SER A 77 3.05 4.47 -11.96
C SER A 77 2.50 5.81 -12.50
N GLY A 78 3.34 6.85 -12.55
CA GLY A 78 2.90 8.18 -13.01
C GLY A 78 1.80 8.74 -12.11
N ASP A 79 0.64 9.06 -12.69
CA ASP A 79 -0.51 9.63 -11.95
C ASP A 79 -1.40 8.57 -11.29
N VAL A 80 -1.10 7.28 -11.43
CA VAL A 80 -1.92 6.24 -10.77
C VAL A 80 -1.62 6.21 -9.29
N VAL A 81 -2.64 6.49 -8.49
CA VAL A 81 -2.64 6.39 -7.04
C VAL A 81 -3.56 5.26 -6.59
N THR A 82 -3.30 4.71 -5.40
CA THR A 82 -4.05 3.57 -4.85
C THR A 82 -4.79 3.96 -3.59
N THR A 83 -6.01 3.49 -3.47
CA THR A 83 -6.92 3.82 -2.38
C THR A 83 -6.44 3.22 -1.06
N GLY A 84 -6.25 1.91 -0.99
CA GLY A 84 -5.80 1.24 0.24
C GLY A 84 -4.38 1.59 0.63
N GLY A 85 -3.46 1.67 -0.36
CA GLY A 85 -2.10 2.14 -0.10
C GLY A 85 -2.03 3.56 0.48
N THR A 86 -2.99 4.41 0.13
CA THR A 86 -3.13 5.74 0.75
C THR A 86 -3.51 5.63 2.23
N GLY A 87 -4.37 4.68 2.61
CA GLY A 87 -4.69 4.42 4.02
C GLY A 87 -3.45 4.05 4.84
N PHE A 88 -2.62 3.15 4.32
CA PHE A 88 -1.31 2.84 4.93
C PHE A 88 -0.38 4.06 4.98
N GLY A 89 -0.38 4.88 3.93
CA GLY A 89 0.36 6.15 3.88
C GLY A 89 -0.07 7.12 4.98
N VAL A 90 -1.36 7.25 5.23
CA VAL A 90 -1.90 8.05 6.33
C VAL A 90 -1.39 7.54 7.68
N MET A 91 -1.43 6.22 7.94
CA MET A 91 -0.86 5.62 9.14
C MET A 91 0.63 5.93 9.29
N ALA A 92 1.40 5.83 8.20
CA ALA A 92 2.82 6.16 8.20
C ALA A 92 3.07 7.64 8.52
N MET A 93 2.19 8.56 8.09
CA MET A 93 2.27 9.99 8.43
C MET A 93 2.04 10.25 9.93
N LEU A 94 1.11 9.50 10.57
CA LEU A 94 0.90 9.61 12.01
C LEU A 94 2.15 9.17 12.79
N VAL A 95 2.74 8.04 12.41
CA VAL A 95 4.00 7.55 13.00
C VAL A 95 5.13 8.56 12.77
N ALA A 96 5.22 9.13 11.57
CA ALA A 96 6.25 10.10 11.24
C ALA A 96 6.12 11.41 12.05
N ALA A 97 4.90 11.86 12.30
CA ALA A 97 4.63 13.02 13.15
C ALA A 97 5.00 12.74 14.62
N GLU A 98 4.62 11.58 15.15
CA GLU A 98 4.92 11.16 16.51
C GLU A 98 6.42 10.97 16.74
N ARG A 99 7.14 10.44 15.76
CA ARG A 99 8.59 10.24 15.82
C ARG A 99 9.40 11.48 15.40
N GLY A 100 8.76 12.59 15.06
CA GLY A 100 9.43 13.82 14.67
C GLY A 100 10.15 13.77 13.32
N PHE A 101 9.74 12.88 12.40
CA PHE A 101 10.27 12.87 11.03
C PHE A 101 9.67 14.01 10.19
N ILE A 102 8.43 14.36 10.50
CA ILE A 102 7.73 15.56 10.02
C ILE A 102 7.04 16.24 11.21
N THR A 103 6.61 17.48 11.04
CA THR A 103 5.82 18.15 12.06
C THR A 103 4.35 17.69 12.04
N ARG A 104 3.65 17.82 13.17
CA ARG A 104 2.21 17.59 13.27
C ARG A 104 1.43 18.42 12.23
N GLN A 105 1.82 19.67 12.04
CA GLN A 105 1.21 20.57 11.05
C GLN A 105 1.36 20.04 9.63
N GLN A 106 2.54 19.58 9.24
CA GLN A 106 2.77 18.96 7.94
C GLN A 106 1.91 17.71 7.73
N ALA A 107 1.77 16.87 8.77
CA ALA A 107 0.94 15.68 8.69
C ALA A 107 -0.53 16.02 8.50
N VAL A 108 -1.10 16.93 9.31
CA VAL A 108 -2.52 17.31 9.19
C VAL A 108 -2.83 17.95 7.84
N GLU A 109 -1.94 18.81 7.33
CA GLU A 109 -2.10 19.43 6.01
C GLU A 109 -2.11 18.40 4.87
N ARG A 110 -1.22 17.40 4.92
CA ARG A 110 -1.19 16.34 3.92
C ARG A 110 -2.45 15.47 3.99
N VAL A 111 -2.89 15.09 5.18
CA VAL A 111 -4.12 14.29 5.34
C VAL A 111 -5.35 15.10 4.91
N GLN A 112 -5.44 16.39 5.25
CA GLN A 112 -6.53 17.25 4.79
C GLN A 112 -6.54 17.39 3.27
N LYS A 113 -5.38 17.47 2.63
CA LYS A 113 -5.25 17.49 1.16
C LYS A 113 -5.82 16.22 0.54
N ILE A 114 -5.46 15.04 1.07
CA ILE A 114 -5.99 13.74 0.63
C ILE A 114 -7.51 13.70 0.78
N VAL A 115 -8.03 14.07 1.94
CA VAL A 115 -9.48 14.07 2.22
C VAL A 115 -10.22 15.02 1.29
N THR A 116 -9.67 16.21 1.06
CA THR A 116 -10.28 17.20 0.15
C THR A 116 -10.31 16.66 -1.29
N PHE A 117 -9.24 16.02 -1.76
CA PHE A 117 -9.18 15.42 -3.09
C PHE A 117 -10.22 14.30 -3.25
N LEU A 118 -10.33 13.41 -2.26
CA LEU A 118 -11.35 12.36 -2.25
C LEU A 118 -12.76 12.91 -2.31
N ASP A 119 -13.04 13.98 -1.57
CA ASP A 119 -14.36 14.61 -1.50
C ASP A 119 -14.75 15.39 -2.76
N LYS A 120 -13.81 16.09 -3.38
CA LYS A 120 -14.11 17.05 -4.44
C LYS A 120 -13.86 16.55 -5.86
N GLU A 121 -12.87 15.66 -6.01
CA GLU A 121 -12.41 15.25 -7.33
C GLU A 121 -12.77 13.79 -7.65
N CYS A 122 -12.84 12.91 -6.62
CA CYS A 122 -13.06 11.50 -6.85
C CYS A 122 -14.54 11.13 -6.91
N THR A 123 -14.86 10.15 -7.77
CA THR A 123 -16.18 9.53 -7.78
C THR A 123 -16.27 8.50 -6.64
N ALA A 124 -17.23 8.67 -5.74
CA ALA A 124 -17.61 7.68 -4.75
C ALA A 124 -18.81 6.88 -5.28
N TYR A 125 -18.67 5.57 -5.31
CA TYR A 125 -19.69 4.61 -5.73
C TYR A 125 -20.36 4.02 -4.50
N HIS A 126 -21.55 4.47 -4.17
CA HIS A 126 -22.20 4.13 -2.89
C HIS A 126 -21.30 4.41 -1.68
N GLY A 127 -20.52 5.50 -1.77
CA GLY A 127 -19.57 5.91 -0.74
C GLY A 127 -18.20 5.22 -0.79
N ALA A 128 -18.04 4.15 -1.56
CA ALA A 128 -16.74 3.48 -1.75
C ALA A 128 -15.98 4.03 -2.97
N TYR A 129 -14.65 3.96 -2.92
CA TYR A 129 -13.75 4.44 -3.96
C TYR A 129 -13.21 3.30 -4.81
N ALA A 130 -12.74 3.63 -6.00
CA ALA A 130 -12.09 2.67 -6.88
C ALA A 130 -10.71 2.24 -6.34
N HIS A 131 -10.25 1.05 -6.73
CA HIS A 131 -8.92 0.53 -6.41
C HIS A 131 -7.83 1.51 -6.83
N TRP A 132 -7.87 1.94 -8.09
CA TRP A 132 -6.96 2.91 -8.68
C TRP A 132 -7.68 4.18 -9.10
N ILE A 133 -7.04 5.31 -8.85
CA ILE A 133 -7.53 6.64 -9.17
C ILE A 133 -6.42 7.40 -9.93
N ASN A 134 -6.78 8.25 -10.85
CA ASN A 134 -5.86 9.23 -11.40
C ASN A 134 -5.66 10.36 -10.38
N GLY A 135 -4.48 10.46 -9.80
CA GLY A 135 -4.15 11.43 -8.76
C GLY A 135 -4.17 12.89 -9.19
N ALA A 136 -4.18 13.16 -10.50
CA ALA A 136 -4.26 14.53 -11.03
C ALA A 136 -5.71 14.99 -11.30
N THR A 137 -6.64 14.04 -11.53
CA THR A 137 -8.01 14.37 -11.99
C THR A 137 -9.12 13.76 -11.16
N GLY A 138 -8.83 12.84 -10.24
CA GLY A 138 -9.82 12.08 -9.48
C GLY A 138 -10.54 10.98 -10.28
N ALA A 139 -10.26 10.85 -11.57
CA ALA A 139 -10.91 9.86 -12.41
C ALA A 139 -10.56 8.42 -12.01
N THR A 140 -11.56 7.56 -11.95
CA THR A 140 -11.37 6.11 -11.76
C THR A 140 -10.48 5.53 -12.85
N LYS A 141 -9.50 4.74 -12.44
CA LYS A 141 -8.65 3.91 -13.32
C LYS A 141 -9.10 2.46 -13.16
N PRO A 142 -9.68 1.81 -14.18
CA PRO A 142 -10.08 0.42 -14.08
C PRO A 142 -8.90 -0.48 -13.71
N PHE A 143 -9.07 -1.32 -12.69
CA PHE A 143 -8.12 -2.36 -12.36
C PHE A 143 -8.19 -3.51 -13.39
N SER A 144 -9.40 -3.81 -13.85
CA SER A 144 -9.71 -4.71 -14.95
C SER A 144 -11.05 -4.32 -15.59
N GLU A 145 -11.46 -5.00 -16.66
CA GLU A 145 -12.66 -4.68 -17.42
C GLU A 145 -13.92 -4.50 -16.55
N LYS A 146 -14.14 -5.41 -15.59
CA LYS A 146 -15.31 -5.36 -14.68
C LYS A 146 -15.02 -4.76 -13.32
N ASP A 147 -13.86 -4.13 -13.16
CA ASP A 147 -13.36 -3.51 -11.95
C ASP A 147 -13.04 -2.03 -12.23
N ASN A 148 -14.10 -1.31 -12.60
CA ASN A 148 -14.04 0.09 -12.99
C ASN A 148 -14.93 0.98 -12.10
N GLY A 149 -15.21 0.53 -10.90
CA GLY A 149 -16.06 1.20 -9.93
C GLY A 149 -15.55 1.05 -8.51
N ALA A 150 -16.45 0.73 -7.57
CA ALA A 150 -16.10 0.56 -6.17
C ALA A 150 -15.21 -0.65 -5.90
N ASP A 151 -14.20 -0.46 -5.06
CA ASP A 151 -13.47 -1.51 -4.35
C ASP A 151 -13.69 -1.32 -2.85
N LEU A 152 -14.50 -2.19 -2.25
CA LEU A 152 -14.89 -2.06 -0.84
C LEU A 152 -13.74 -2.35 0.11
N VAL A 153 -12.85 -3.27 -0.25
CA VAL A 153 -11.69 -3.66 0.58
C VAL A 153 -10.65 -2.55 0.58
N GLU A 154 -10.30 -2.02 -0.58
CA GLU A 154 -9.38 -0.88 -0.70
C GLU A 154 -9.94 0.35 0.03
N THR A 155 -11.25 0.59 -0.09
CA THR A 155 -11.95 1.65 0.67
C THR A 155 -11.84 1.41 2.18
N SER A 156 -11.97 0.17 2.62
CA SER A 156 -11.82 -0.17 4.05
C SER A 156 -10.41 0.10 4.57
N LEU A 157 -9.38 -0.26 3.81
CA LEU A 157 -8.00 0.04 4.15
C LEU A 157 -7.74 1.56 4.18
N LEU A 158 -8.34 2.33 3.26
CA LEU A 158 -8.29 3.79 3.29
C LEU A 158 -8.90 4.34 4.58
N PHE A 159 -10.13 3.91 4.90
CA PHE A 159 -10.83 4.43 6.09
C PHE A 159 -10.23 3.94 7.41
N GLN A 160 -9.56 2.80 7.45
CA GLN A 160 -8.74 2.41 8.59
C GLN A 160 -7.70 3.50 8.91
N GLY A 161 -6.98 3.97 7.90
CA GLY A 161 -6.02 5.07 8.05
C GLY A 161 -6.67 6.41 8.41
N LEU A 162 -7.75 6.78 7.71
CA LEU A 162 -8.45 8.05 7.95
C LEU A 162 -9.10 8.11 9.34
N LEU A 163 -9.72 7.02 9.81
CA LEU A 163 -10.31 6.97 11.16
C LEU A 163 -9.23 7.01 12.25
N ALA A 164 -8.06 6.38 12.01
CA ALA A 164 -6.91 6.54 12.90
C ALA A 164 -6.42 8.00 12.93
N ALA A 165 -6.36 8.67 11.77
CA ALA A 165 -6.02 10.10 11.71
C ALA A 165 -7.05 10.97 12.45
N ARG A 166 -8.35 10.68 12.29
CA ARG A 166 -9.42 11.36 13.04
C ARG A 166 -9.24 11.24 14.56
N ALA A 167 -8.80 10.07 15.03
CA ALA A 167 -8.55 9.83 16.45
C ALA A 167 -7.26 10.48 16.94
N TYR A 168 -6.24 10.59 16.09
CA TYR A 168 -4.94 11.19 16.40
C TYR A 168 -5.00 12.73 16.42
N PHE A 169 -5.59 13.36 15.41
CA PHE A 169 -5.75 14.80 15.28
C PHE A 169 -6.97 15.29 16.09
N LYS A 170 -6.81 15.37 17.41
CA LYS A 170 -7.90 15.70 18.36
C LYS A 170 -7.80 17.08 19.01
N GLU A 171 -6.87 17.92 18.59
CA GLU A 171 -6.74 19.27 19.12
C GLU A 171 -7.91 20.18 18.68
N ASN A 172 -8.24 21.16 19.51
CA ASN A 172 -9.33 22.10 19.24
C ASN A 172 -8.87 23.25 18.33
N THR A 173 -8.14 22.93 17.27
CA THR A 173 -7.80 23.87 16.21
C THR A 173 -8.86 23.79 15.11
N GLU A 174 -9.02 24.86 14.34
CA GLU A 174 -9.95 24.89 13.20
C GLU A 174 -9.59 23.80 12.17
N VAL A 175 -8.30 23.64 11.87
CA VAL A 175 -7.80 22.68 10.87
C VAL A 175 -8.11 21.23 11.29
N GLU A 176 -7.79 20.85 12.53
CA GLU A 176 -8.04 19.50 13.01
C GLU A 176 -9.54 19.21 13.19
N SER A 177 -10.31 20.22 13.62
CA SER A 177 -11.76 20.09 13.73
C SER A 177 -12.43 19.89 12.37
N ARG A 178 -12.00 20.64 11.37
CA ARG A 178 -12.44 20.45 9.97
C ARG A 178 -12.06 19.08 9.44
N LEU A 179 -10.81 18.65 9.63
CA LEU A 179 -10.35 17.32 9.18
C LEU A 179 -11.21 16.21 9.77
N ARG A 180 -11.49 16.25 11.09
CA ARG A 180 -12.36 15.28 11.76
C ARG A 180 -13.77 15.26 11.18
N ALA A 181 -14.33 16.43 10.94
CA ALA A 181 -15.68 16.56 10.35
C ALA A 181 -15.73 15.99 8.93
N ASP A 182 -14.75 16.32 8.09
CA ASP A 182 -14.67 15.83 6.71
C ASP A 182 -14.49 14.30 6.67
N ILE A 183 -13.59 13.73 7.49
CA ILE A 183 -13.42 12.28 7.58
C ILE A 183 -14.71 11.61 8.05
N THR A 184 -15.38 12.17 9.06
CA THR A 184 -16.62 11.62 9.59
C THR A 184 -17.71 11.59 8.51
N ARG A 185 -17.89 12.67 7.78
CA ARG A 185 -18.87 12.78 6.70
C ARG A 185 -18.63 11.76 5.58
N LEU A 186 -17.38 11.60 5.14
CA LEU A 186 -17.02 10.60 4.14
C LEU A 186 -17.22 9.17 4.64
N TRP A 187 -16.89 8.92 5.89
CA TRP A 187 -17.10 7.63 6.56
C TRP A 187 -18.59 7.26 6.63
N GLU A 188 -19.44 8.20 7.03
CA GLU A 188 -20.89 8.03 7.17
C GLU A 188 -21.59 7.86 5.80
N ALA A 189 -20.96 8.28 4.72
CA ALA A 189 -21.51 8.15 3.37
C ALA A 189 -21.31 6.76 2.74
N ILE A 190 -20.52 5.87 3.36
CA ILE A 190 -20.31 4.52 2.82
C ILE A 190 -21.54 3.67 3.11
N ASP A 191 -22.23 3.26 2.06
CA ASP A 191 -23.36 2.33 2.14
C ASP A 191 -22.90 0.87 2.14
N TRP A 192 -22.47 0.38 3.30
CA TRP A 192 -22.05 -1.01 3.48
C TRP A 192 -23.15 -2.02 3.14
N THR A 193 -24.43 -1.64 3.33
CA THR A 193 -25.56 -2.53 3.04
C THR A 193 -25.76 -2.75 1.56
N TRP A 194 -25.37 -1.79 0.71
CA TRP A 194 -25.37 -1.94 -0.74
C TRP A 194 -24.52 -3.12 -1.18
N PHE A 195 -23.34 -3.27 -0.55
CA PHE A 195 -22.38 -4.31 -0.90
C PHE A 195 -22.77 -5.72 -0.43
N ARG A 196 -23.95 -5.88 0.13
CA ARG A 196 -24.61 -7.18 0.38
C ARG A 196 -25.33 -7.74 -0.85
N LYS A 197 -25.29 -7.11 -2.00
CA LYS A 197 -25.87 -7.60 -3.26
C LYS A 197 -27.31 -8.12 -3.06
N ASN A 198 -28.25 -7.22 -2.89
CA ASN A 198 -29.67 -7.52 -2.62
C ASN A 198 -29.95 -8.16 -1.23
N GLY A 199 -29.09 -7.92 -0.25
CA GLY A 199 -29.31 -8.34 1.15
C GLY A 199 -28.77 -9.74 1.48
N GLU A 200 -27.86 -10.28 0.67
CA GLU A 200 -27.15 -11.52 0.99
C GLU A 200 -26.37 -11.40 2.31
N ASP A 201 -26.15 -12.50 3.00
CA ASP A 201 -25.38 -12.53 4.26
C ASP A 201 -23.88 -12.65 4.01
N VAL A 202 -23.36 -11.75 3.18
CA VAL A 202 -21.94 -11.60 2.84
C VAL A 202 -21.72 -10.24 2.20
N LEU A 203 -20.52 -9.68 2.34
CA LEU A 203 -20.09 -8.49 1.58
C LEU A 203 -19.38 -8.89 0.29
N TYR A 204 -19.61 -8.09 -0.75
CA TYR A 204 -18.95 -8.24 -2.04
C TYR A 204 -17.87 -7.19 -2.23
N TRP A 205 -16.74 -7.61 -2.80
CA TRP A 205 -15.53 -6.79 -2.95
C TRP A 205 -15.71 -5.63 -3.91
N HIS A 206 -16.36 -5.91 -5.07
CA HIS A 206 -16.43 -4.97 -6.18
C HIS A 206 -17.86 -4.67 -6.59
N TRP A 207 -18.09 -3.44 -6.96
CA TRP A 207 -19.29 -3.02 -7.69
C TRP A 207 -18.90 -2.09 -8.83
N SER A 208 -19.47 -2.32 -10.01
CA SER A 208 -19.23 -1.53 -11.23
C SER A 208 -20.48 -0.77 -11.64
N PRO A 209 -20.38 0.50 -12.06
CA PRO A 209 -21.51 1.22 -12.64
C PRO A 209 -22.02 0.59 -13.94
N ASP A 210 -21.15 -0.11 -14.68
CA ASP A 210 -21.49 -0.72 -15.97
C ASP A 210 -21.88 -2.20 -15.85
N TYR A 211 -21.30 -2.92 -14.88
CA TYR A 211 -21.45 -4.38 -14.75
C TYR A 211 -22.07 -4.83 -13.41
N GLY A 212 -22.43 -3.88 -12.53
CA GLY A 212 -22.97 -4.22 -11.21
C GLY A 212 -22.03 -5.14 -10.42
N PHE A 213 -22.58 -6.24 -9.90
CA PHE A 213 -21.82 -7.24 -9.13
C PHE A 213 -21.31 -8.42 -9.98
N GLU A 214 -21.09 -8.26 -11.28
CA GLU A 214 -20.68 -9.36 -12.15
C GLU A 214 -19.35 -10.03 -11.75
N LYS A 215 -18.39 -9.33 -11.15
CA LYS A 215 -17.17 -9.96 -10.58
C LYS A 215 -17.51 -10.99 -9.52
N ASN A 216 -18.61 -10.81 -8.82
CA ASN A 216 -19.20 -11.75 -7.86
C ASN A 216 -18.20 -12.33 -6.84
N LEU A 217 -17.24 -11.50 -6.38
CA LEU A 217 -16.22 -11.90 -5.41
C LEU A 217 -16.71 -11.61 -4.00
N ALA A 218 -17.24 -12.64 -3.34
CA ALA A 218 -17.63 -12.56 -1.94
C ALA A 218 -16.41 -12.52 -1.01
N ILE A 219 -16.45 -11.66 -0.01
CA ILE A 219 -15.41 -11.52 1.02
C ILE A 219 -15.67 -12.54 2.11
N ARG A 220 -14.77 -13.52 2.32
CA ARG A 220 -14.97 -14.58 3.32
C ARG A 220 -13.66 -14.91 4.03
N GLY A 221 -13.81 -15.30 5.30
CA GLY A 221 -12.73 -15.87 6.11
C GLY A 221 -11.84 -14.85 6.81
N TRP A 222 -10.91 -15.36 7.59
CA TRP A 222 -9.93 -14.58 8.34
C TRP A 222 -8.72 -14.25 7.49
N ASN A 223 -8.68 -13.04 6.95
CA ASN A 223 -7.62 -12.54 6.08
C ASN A 223 -7.54 -11.00 6.11
N GLU A 224 -6.87 -10.37 5.16
CA GLU A 224 -6.72 -8.92 5.03
C GLU A 224 -8.05 -8.16 4.98
N CYS A 225 -9.11 -8.81 4.51
CA CYS A 225 -10.43 -8.20 4.37
C CYS A 225 -11.23 -8.12 5.68
N LEU A 226 -10.72 -8.64 6.81
CA LEU A 226 -11.43 -8.59 8.09
C LEU A 226 -11.79 -7.16 8.49
N ILE A 227 -10.93 -6.19 8.21
CA ILE A 227 -11.19 -4.78 8.50
C ILE A 227 -12.47 -4.27 7.83
N THR A 228 -12.84 -4.80 6.66
CA THR A 228 -14.07 -4.45 5.95
C THR A 228 -15.31 -4.77 6.80
N TYR A 229 -15.35 -5.94 7.40
CA TYR A 229 -16.46 -6.34 8.29
C TYR A 229 -16.47 -5.54 9.60
N ILE A 230 -15.30 -5.25 10.17
CA ILE A 230 -15.18 -4.44 11.39
C ILE A 230 -15.75 -3.03 11.13
N LEU A 231 -15.35 -2.41 10.03
CA LEU A 231 -15.84 -1.09 9.67
C LEU A 231 -17.33 -1.11 9.32
N ALA A 232 -17.78 -2.08 8.53
CA ALA A 232 -19.17 -2.21 8.17
C ALA A 232 -20.09 -2.40 9.39
N ALA A 233 -19.68 -3.26 10.34
CA ALA A 233 -20.44 -3.46 11.59
C ALA A 233 -20.40 -2.24 12.53
N SER A 234 -19.36 -1.39 12.41
CA SER A 234 -19.17 -0.18 13.22
C SER A 234 -19.77 1.08 12.58
N SER A 235 -20.34 0.97 11.38
CA SER A 235 -20.91 2.13 10.66
C SER A 235 -22.04 2.76 11.46
N PRO A 236 -22.06 4.10 11.64
CA PRO A 236 -23.14 4.77 12.34
C PRO A 236 -24.41 4.93 11.49
N THR A 237 -24.32 4.74 10.17
CA THR A 237 -25.39 5.01 9.21
C THR A 237 -25.91 3.76 8.49
N HIS A 238 -24.99 2.90 8.06
CA HIS A 238 -25.27 1.72 7.22
C HIS A 238 -24.64 0.45 7.79
N ALA A 239 -24.79 0.23 9.10
CA ALA A 239 -24.24 -0.93 9.78
C ALA A 239 -24.80 -2.24 9.23
N ILE A 240 -23.95 -3.26 9.18
CA ILE A 240 -24.36 -4.64 8.90
C ILE A 240 -24.50 -5.45 10.18
N ASP A 241 -25.36 -6.44 10.15
CA ASP A 241 -25.54 -7.37 11.25
C ASP A 241 -24.42 -8.41 11.31
N LYS A 242 -24.20 -8.98 12.50
CA LYS A 242 -23.18 -9.99 12.75
C LYS A 242 -23.28 -11.22 11.83
N VAL A 243 -24.51 -11.61 11.49
CA VAL A 243 -24.76 -12.74 10.57
C VAL A 243 -24.05 -12.61 9.24
N VAL A 244 -23.84 -11.39 8.76
CA VAL A 244 -23.14 -11.12 7.47
C VAL A 244 -21.68 -11.57 7.49
N TYR A 245 -21.07 -11.64 8.67
CA TYR A 245 -19.70 -12.17 8.82
C TYR A 245 -19.68 -13.66 9.15
N GLU A 246 -20.71 -14.17 9.83
CA GLU A 246 -20.77 -15.55 10.32
C GLU A 246 -21.26 -16.56 9.27
N ALA A 247 -21.77 -16.11 8.11
CA ALA A 247 -22.40 -16.94 7.08
C ALA A 247 -21.39 -17.60 6.06
#